data_dd0650466aa510409fdd40aa00d11a5b
#
_entry.id   dd0650466aa510409fdd40aa00d11a5b
#
_cell.length_a   1.000
_cell.length_b   1.000
_cell.length_c   1.000
_cell.angle_alpha   90.00
_cell.angle_beta   90.00
_cell.angle_gamma   90.00
#
_symmetry.space_group_name_H-M   'P 1'
#
loop_
_entity.id
_entity.type
_entity.pdbx_description
1 polymer ?
#
loop_
_entity_poly.entity_id
_entity_poly.type
_entity_poly.pdbx_seq_one_letter_code
_entity_poly.pdbx_strand_id
1 'polypeptide(L)'
;MKAIYKKQTTYERIHTYNDQVEENTRLLSYMETDDRGNLVLDRSFNPEDGSMNTIRRQFDPQNRVTEELFMDGENEETYETRRYFYAEGDRVERCEIHYLEDTITEQYHYDETGNLTEKEIVYEDGSAYVETRCRWEEGRLAEEEEYSDTDELQSHKSYQYDGQGRLVRMVLLEPEPESSVTNKTTEVLTYGPQGVEMQETYNISDQLVVRRRFTYDAQGRREAATIESASSFFKHLYGYDENGRCILDQMLNRDDVVLNEKRTAYDAEGREIRIDVYSKNIVDQTDEMLLIESYTTEYQDI
;
A
#
# COMPACT_ATOMS: atom_id res chain seq x y z
N MET A 1 17.23 15.69 13.73
CA MET A 1 16.14 15.57 12.71
C MET A 1 16.76 15.24 11.36
N LYS A 2 16.02 14.54 10.49
CA LYS A 2 16.46 14.22 9.12
C LYS A 2 15.36 14.62 8.12
N ALA A 3 15.78 15.19 7.00
CA ALA A 3 14.91 15.46 5.88
C ALA A 3 15.14 14.44 4.76
N ILE A 4 14.06 14.04 4.12
CA ILE A 4 14.07 13.09 3.01
C ILE A 4 13.31 13.73 1.85
N TYR A 5 13.96 13.87 0.70
CA TYR A 5 13.39 14.42 -0.52
C TYR A 5 13.25 13.33 -1.56
N LYS A 6 12.06 13.12 -2.10
CA LYS A 6 11.84 12.21 -3.22
C LYS A 6 11.44 13.01 -4.47
N LYS A 7 12.22 12.85 -5.54
CA LYS A 7 12.00 13.50 -6.83
C LYS A 7 11.73 12.47 -7.92
N GLN A 8 10.91 12.83 -8.88
CA GLN A 8 10.69 12.07 -10.10
C GLN A 8 11.21 12.89 -11.29
N THR A 9 11.94 12.24 -12.19
CA THR A 9 12.28 12.79 -13.50
C THR A 9 11.64 11.93 -14.57
N THR A 10 10.82 12.53 -15.43
CA THR A 10 10.24 11.88 -16.61
C THR A 10 11.06 12.23 -17.83
N TYR A 11 11.24 11.26 -18.74
CA TYR A 11 11.98 11.41 -19.98
C TYR A 11 11.02 11.20 -21.14
N GLU A 12 10.59 12.28 -21.78
CA GLU A 12 9.68 12.24 -22.93
C GLU A 12 10.48 12.43 -24.22
N ARG A 13 10.42 11.44 -25.13
CA ARG A 13 10.98 11.61 -26.48
C ARG A 13 9.99 12.40 -27.32
N ILE A 14 10.39 13.60 -27.68
CA ILE A 14 9.68 14.39 -28.68
C ILE A 14 10.06 13.84 -30.05
N HIS A 15 9.11 13.16 -30.71
CA HIS A 15 9.25 12.70 -32.09
C HIS A 15 9.27 13.88 -33.07
N THR A 16 10.26 14.73 -32.96
CA THR A 16 10.66 15.71 -33.95
C THR A 16 12.00 15.31 -34.50
N TYR A 17 12.34 15.80 -35.69
CA TYR A 17 13.48 15.47 -36.54
C TYR A 17 14.86 15.26 -35.88
N ASN A 18 15.00 15.36 -34.54
CA ASN A 18 16.28 15.35 -33.82
C ASN A 18 16.35 14.43 -32.59
N ASP A 19 15.41 13.49 -32.34
CA ASP A 19 15.45 12.60 -31.19
C ASP A 19 15.73 13.31 -29.84
N GLN A 20 15.17 14.48 -29.62
CA GLN A 20 15.36 15.23 -28.39
C GLN A 20 14.57 14.57 -27.28
N VAL A 21 15.24 14.36 -26.12
CA VAL A 21 14.62 13.92 -24.89
C VAL A 21 14.36 15.15 -24.02
N GLU A 22 13.11 15.42 -23.68
CA GLU A 22 12.78 16.39 -22.64
C GLU A 22 12.83 15.74 -21.26
N GLU A 23 13.56 16.38 -20.36
CA GLU A 23 13.63 15.98 -18.96
C GLU A 23 12.76 16.92 -18.13
N ASN A 24 11.81 16.35 -17.38
CA ASN A 24 10.98 17.10 -16.45
C ASN A 24 11.15 16.53 -15.05
N THR A 25 11.75 17.30 -14.14
CA THR A 25 12.00 16.91 -12.75
C THR A 25 11.07 17.65 -11.81
N ARG A 26 10.39 16.92 -10.94
CA ARG A 26 9.49 17.44 -9.92
C ARG A 26 9.73 16.80 -8.55
N LEU A 27 9.44 17.53 -7.49
CA LEU A 27 9.39 16.97 -6.14
C LEU A 27 8.09 16.17 -5.98
N LEU A 28 8.19 14.93 -5.50
CA LEU A 28 7.03 14.08 -5.19
C LEU A 28 6.66 14.11 -3.71
N SER A 29 7.67 14.11 -2.85
CA SER A 29 7.46 14.16 -1.41
C SER A 29 8.63 14.79 -0.69
N TYR A 30 8.32 15.34 0.48
CA TYR A 30 9.27 15.83 1.45
C TYR A 30 8.86 15.33 2.83
N MET A 31 9.77 14.70 3.55
CA MET A 31 9.50 14.11 4.86
C MET A 31 10.55 14.56 5.86
N GLU A 32 10.14 14.70 7.13
CA GLU A 32 11.05 14.94 8.26
C GLU A 32 10.87 13.86 9.31
N THR A 33 11.98 13.41 9.87
CA THR A 33 11.98 12.51 11.04
C THR A 33 12.64 13.17 12.23
N ASP A 34 12.15 12.86 13.42
CA ASP A 34 12.79 13.28 14.68
C ASP A 34 14.05 12.44 14.97
N ASP A 35 14.73 12.72 16.08
CA ASP A 35 15.95 12.01 16.49
C ASP A 35 15.70 10.56 16.91
N ARG A 36 14.44 10.17 17.11
CA ARG A 36 14.00 8.81 17.39
C ARG A 36 13.59 8.04 16.14
N GLY A 37 13.57 8.73 14.99
CA GLY A 37 13.18 8.17 13.70
C GLY A 37 11.67 8.25 13.41
N ASN A 38 10.89 8.93 14.24
CA ASN A 38 9.46 9.12 14.00
C ASN A 38 9.23 10.11 12.84
N LEU A 39 8.31 9.80 11.94
CA LEU A 39 7.92 10.67 10.83
C LEU A 39 7.02 11.81 11.34
N VAL A 40 7.60 12.99 11.58
CA VAL A 40 6.91 14.15 12.17
C VAL A 40 6.26 15.06 11.13
N LEU A 41 6.76 15.04 9.89
CA LEU A 41 6.21 15.79 8.76
C LEU A 41 6.26 14.94 7.51
N ASP A 42 5.14 14.91 6.79
CA ASP A 42 5.01 14.24 5.49
C ASP A 42 4.28 15.17 4.53
N ARG A 43 4.94 15.57 3.43
CA ARG A 43 4.37 16.36 2.35
C ARG A 43 4.38 15.55 1.08
N SER A 44 3.23 15.45 0.44
CA SER A 44 3.09 14.88 -0.90
C SER A 44 2.66 15.95 -1.88
N PHE A 45 3.21 15.88 -3.10
CA PHE A 45 2.90 16.80 -4.18
C PHE A 45 2.20 16.03 -5.31
N ASN A 46 1.02 16.50 -5.69
CA ASN A 46 0.31 15.94 -6.83
C ASN A 46 1.09 16.24 -8.12
N PRO A 47 1.44 15.21 -8.89
CA PRO A 47 2.20 15.40 -10.12
C PRO A 47 1.45 16.10 -11.24
N GLU A 48 0.12 16.14 -11.23
CA GLU A 48 -0.68 16.72 -12.30
C GLU A 48 -0.86 18.22 -12.15
N ASP A 49 -1.19 18.70 -10.93
CA ASP A 49 -1.53 20.09 -10.67
C ASP A 49 -0.58 20.79 -9.67
N GLY A 50 0.35 20.04 -9.07
CA GLY A 50 1.28 20.56 -8.07
C GLY A 50 0.65 20.85 -6.71
N SER A 51 -0.61 20.46 -6.48
CA SER A 51 -1.24 20.60 -5.16
C SER A 51 -0.46 19.83 -4.10
N MET A 52 -0.48 20.34 -2.88
CA MET A 52 0.32 19.81 -1.77
C MET A 52 -0.59 19.40 -0.62
N ASN A 53 -0.40 18.17 -0.16
CA ASN A 53 -0.98 17.67 1.09
C ASN A 53 0.12 17.53 2.14
N THR A 54 -0.16 17.96 3.36
CA THR A 54 0.78 17.90 4.47
C THR A 54 0.14 17.19 5.66
N ILE A 55 0.89 16.25 6.26
CA ILE A 55 0.53 15.60 7.52
C ILE A 55 1.62 15.94 8.54
N ARG A 56 1.22 16.52 9.67
CA ARG A 56 2.11 16.71 10.83
C ARG A 56 1.71 15.76 11.94
N ARG A 57 2.70 15.14 12.59
CA ARG A 57 2.46 14.16 13.66
C ARG A 57 3.17 14.57 14.94
N GLN A 58 2.50 14.34 16.04
CA GLN A 58 3.09 14.41 17.38
C GLN A 58 3.12 13.02 18.00
N PHE A 59 4.14 12.78 18.81
CA PHE A 59 4.38 11.48 19.43
C PHE A 59 4.57 11.63 20.95
N ASP A 60 4.11 10.64 21.68
CA ASP A 60 4.38 10.52 23.10
C ASP A 60 5.81 9.96 23.38
N PRO A 61 6.22 9.88 24.64
CA PRO A 61 7.53 9.30 24.99
C PRO A 61 7.70 7.83 24.60
N GLN A 62 6.61 7.09 24.35
CA GLN A 62 6.59 5.70 23.90
C GLN A 62 6.64 5.55 22.37
N ASN A 63 6.78 6.66 21.61
CA ASN A 63 6.73 6.74 20.14
C ASN A 63 5.36 6.39 19.54
N ARG A 64 4.26 6.57 20.29
CA ARG A 64 2.90 6.43 19.78
C ARG A 64 2.41 7.78 19.27
N VAL A 65 1.70 7.81 18.15
CA VAL A 65 1.10 9.04 17.59
C VAL A 65 0.01 9.54 18.53
N THR A 66 0.11 10.78 18.99
CA THR A 66 -0.91 11.42 19.83
C THR A 66 -1.80 12.40 19.07
N GLU A 67 -1.26 12.99 18.02
CA GLU A 67 -2.00 13.93 17.18
C GLU A 67 -1.50 13.85 15.72
N GLU A 68 -2.44 13.94 14.78
CA GLU A 68 -2.17 14.16 13.36
C GLU A 68 -2.96 15.39 12.90
N LEU A 69 -2.28 16.26 12.15
CA LEU A 69 -2.88 17.41 11.49
C LEU A 69 -2.81 17.18 9.98
N PHE A 70 -3.95 17.13 9.32
CA PHE A 70 -4.05 17.02 7.87
C PHE A 70 -4.33 18.41 7.30
N MET A 71 -3.45 18.86 6.41
CA MET A 71 -3.45 20.21 5.87
C MET A 71 -3.36 20.16 4.35
N ASP A 72 -4.06 21.08 3.70
CA ASP A 72 -4.09 21.23 2.25
C ASP A 72 -3.47 22.56 1.81
N GLY A 73 -2.90 22.55 0.61
CA GLY A 73 -2.38 23.72 -0.07
C GLY A 73 -1.11 24.32 0.54
N GLU A 74 -0.58 25.36 -0.14
CA GLU A 74 0.64 26.06 0.27
C GLU A 74 0.50 26.81 1.60
N ASN A 75 -0.72 27.18 1.98
CA ASN A 75 -1.01 27.89 3.24
C ASN A 75 -1.11 26.93 4.43
N GLU A 76 -1.04 25.62 4.21
CA GLU A 76 -1.16 24.59 5.25
C GLU A 76 -2.46 24.77 6.06
N GLU A 77 -3.59 24.95 5.39
CA GLU A 77 -4.91 25.06 6.05
C GLU A 77 -5.34 23.69 6.56
N THR A 78 -5.48 23.58 7.88
CA THR A 78 -5.90 22.33 8.53
C THR A 78 -7.36 22.05 8.24
N TYR A 79 -7.67 20.92 7.62
CA TYR A 79 -9.03 20.47 7.35
C TYR A 79 -9.47 19.30 8.23
N GLU A 80 -8.51 18.58 8.83
CA GLU A 80 -8.78 17.46 9.73
C GLU A 80 -7.71 17.40 10.82
N THR A 81 -8.12 17.12 12.04
CA THR A 81 -7.24 16.85 13.19
C THR A 81 -7.65 15.53 13.84
N ARG A 82 -6.73 14.62 14.01
CA ARG A 82 -6.94 13.34 14.74
C ARG A 82 -6.18 13.37 16.05
N ARG A 83 -6.84 12.98 17.15
CA ARG A 83 -6.24 12.83 18.47
C ARG A 83 -6.45 11.42 18.98
N TYR A 84 -5.35 10.75 19.30
CA TYR A 84 -5.33 9.34 19.69
C TYR A 84 -5.20 9.21 21.20
N PHE A 85 -6.04 8.36 21.78
CA PHE A 85 -6.02 8.01 23.20
C PHE A 85 -5.79 6.52 23.32
N TYR A 86 -4.85 6.15 24.17
CA TYR A 86 -4.40 4.78 24.28
C TYR A 86 -4.85 4.17 25.60
N ALA A 87 -5.31 2.93 25.56
CA ALA A 87 -5.47 2.06 26.72
C ALA A 87 -4.10 1.55 27.21
N GLU A 88 -4.08 0.53 28.03
CA GLU A 88 -2.85 -0.12 28.45
C GLU A 88 -2.08 -0.68 27.23
N GLY A 89 -0.79 -0.32 27.12
CA GLY A 89 0.07 -0.67 25.98
C GLY A 89 -0.15 0.25 24.78
N ASP A 90 -0.07 -0.30 23.57
CA ASP A 90 -0.11 0.44 22.31
C ASP A 90 -1.52 0.42 21.63
N ARG A 91 -2.55 -0.06 22.37
CA ARG A 91 -3.91 -0.15 21.83
C ARG A 91 -4.60 1.21 21.88
N VAL A 92 -5.08 1.67 20.73
CA VAL A 92 -5.93 2.85 20.64
C VAL A 92 -7.28 2.53 21.26
N GLU A 93 -7.67 3.26 22.31
CA GLU A 93 -9.00 3.16 22.92
C GLU A 93 -10.02 4.00 22.17
N ARG A 94 -9.59 5.19 21.74
CA ARG A 94 -10.41 6.07 20.90
C ARG A 94 -9.54 7.01 20.08
N CYS A 95 -10.12 7.51 18.98
CA CYS A 95 -9.58 8.59 18.16
C CYS A 95 -10.65 9.68 17.99
N GLU A 96 -10.36 10.91 18.42
CA GLU A 96 -11.22 12.06 18.14
C GLU A 96 -10.79 12.68 16.81
N ILE A 97 -11.71 12.81 15.87
CA ILE A 97 -11.49 13.36 14.53
C ILE A 97 -12.31 14.65 14.42
N HIS A 98 -11.60 15.76 14.28
CA HIS A 98 -12.19 17.09 14.15
C HIS A 98 -12.05 17.52 12.68
N TYR A 99 -13.16 17.74 12.03
CA TYR A 99 -13.27 18.42 10.74
C TYR A 99 -13.57 19.91 10.96
N LEU A 100 -13.67 20.69 9.89
CA LEU A 100 -13.95 22.13 9.99
C LEU A 100 -15.29 22.45 10.71
N GLU A 101 -16.30 21.61 10.51
CA GLU A 101 -17.66 21.83 11.02
C GLU A 101 -18.17 20.73 11.94
N ASP A 102 -17.51 19.54 11.94
CA ASP A 102 -17.98 18.34 12.63
C ASP A 102 -16.88 17.68 13.45
N THR A 103 -17.28 16.96 14.47
CA THR A 103 -16.40 16.07 15.23
C THR A 103 -17.01 14.68 15.30
N ILE A 104 -16.20 13.66 15.03
CA ILE A 104 -16.58 12.27 15.27
C ILE A 104 -15.56 11.62 16.20
N THR A 105 -15.98 10.59 16.91
CA THR A 105 -15.10 9.78 17.75
C THR A 105 -15.16 8.33 17.30
N GLU A 106 -14.02 7.76 16.93
CA GLU A 106 -13.87 6.33 16.77
C GLU A 106 -13.59 5.72 18.15
N GLN A 107 -14.37 4.71 18.55
CA GLN A 107 -14.15 3.92 19.75
C GLN A 107 -13.77 2.49 19.37
N TYR A 108 -12.76 1.96 20.05
CA TYR A 108 -12.19 0.65 19.75
C TYR A 108 -12.40 -0.30 20.93
N HIS A 109 -13.08 -1.41 20.71
CA HIS A 109 -13.38 -2.43 21.70
C HIS A 109 -12.51 -3.67 21.48
N TYR A 110 -12.00 -4.22 22.54
CA TYR A 110 -11.07 -5.34 22.49
C TYR A 110 -11.55 -6.47 23.40
N ASP A 111 -11.25 -7.72 23.00
CA ASP A 111 -11.43 -8.87 23.87
C ASP A 111 -10.36 -8.92 24.98
N GLU A 112 -10.50 -9.89 25.89
CA GLU A 112 -9.56 -10.09 27.02
C GLU A 112 -8.13 -10.40 26.55
N THR A 113 -7.94 -10.87 25.33
CA THR A 113 -6.63 -11.19 24.74
C THR A 113 -6.03 -10.00 23.97
N GLY A 114 -6.81 -8.94 23.79
CA GLY A 114 -6.39 -7.70 23.14
C GLY A 114 -6.63 -7.65 21.63
N ASN A 115 -7.47 -8.54 21.13
CA ASN A 115 -7.90 -8.49 19.74
C ASN A 115 -9.05 -7.49 19.59
N LEU A 116 -9.02 -6.66 18.53
CA LEU A 116 -10.11 -5.76 18.20
C LEU A 116 -11.38 -6.57 17.88
N THR A 117 -12.46 -6.30 18.59
CA THR A 117 -13.77 -6.96 18.34
C THR A 117 -14.75 -6.05 17.63
N GLU A 118 -14.66 -4.73 17.89
CA GLU A 118 -15.58 -3.76 17.31
C GLU A 118 -14.92 -2.38 17.20
N LYS A 119 -15.23 -1.65 16.13
CA LYS A 119 -14.98 -0.21 15.99
C LYS A 119 -16.33 0.49 15.83
N GLU A 120 -16.60 1.47 16.68
CA GLU A 120 -17.81 2.26 16.70
C GLU A 120 -17.51 3.72 16.32
N ILE A 121 -18.35 4.32 15.50
CA ILE A 121 -18.33 5.73 15.18
C ILE A 121 -19.38 6.44 16.02
N VAL A 122 -18.97 7.46 16.78
CA VAL A 122 -19.85 8.25 17.64
C VAL A 122 -19.82 9.68 17.17
N TYR A 123 -21.00 10.26 16.89
CA TYR A 123 -21.19 11.64 16.47
C TYR A 123 -21.35 12.59 17.67
N GLU A 124 -21.21 13.91 17.48
CA GLU A 124 -21.37 14.92 18.53
C GLU A 124 -22.74 14.92 19.20
N ASP A 125 -23.80 14.56 18.46
CA ASP A 125 -25.17 14.48 18.99
C ASP A 125 -25.41 13.22 19.86
N GLY A 126 -24.42 12.37 19.99
CA GLY A 126 -24.45 11.11 20.74
C GLY A 126 -25.03 9.94 19.95
N SER A 127 -25.42 10.13 18.69
CA SER A 127 -25.73 9.00 17.82
C SER A 127 -24.47 8.20 17.50
N ALA A 128 -24.62 6.88 17.33
CA ALA A 128 -23.49 6.02 17.04
C ALA A 128 -23.90 4.85 16.17
N TYR A 129 -22.94 4.29 15.44
CA TYR A 129 -23.09 3.03 14.71
C TYR A 129 -21.80 2.23 14.75
N VAL A 130 -21.92 0.91 14.65
CA VAL A 130 -20.77 0.02 14.55
C VAL A 130 -20.30 0.01 13.10
N GLU A 131 -19.10 0.49 12.86
CA GLU A 131 -18.50 0.49 11.54
C GLU A 131 -17.85 -0.86 11.22
N THR A 132 -17.18 -1.48 12.19
CA THR A 132 -16.45 -2.74 11.96
C THR A 132 -16.73 -3.72 13.08
N ARG A 133 -16.96 -4.99 12.75
CA ARG A 133 -16.99 -6.13 13.68
C ARG A 133 -15.97 -7.17 13.28
N CYS A 134 -15.22 -7.67 14.26
CA CYS A 134 -14.23 -8.70 14.09
C CYS A 134 -14.55 -9.92 14.97
N ARG A 135 -14.51 -11.11 14.36
CA ARG A 135 -14.62 -12.37 15.08
C ARG A 135 -13.30 -13.13 15.03
N TRP A 136 -12.84 -13.56 16.18
CA TRP A 136 -11.56 -14.25 16.34
C TRP A 136 -11.79 -15.70 16.78
N GLU A 137 -11.02 -16.61 16.21
CA GLU A 137 -10.98 -18.02 16.58
C GLU A 137 -9.54 -18.46 16.80
N GLU A 138 -9.25 -19.04 17.96
CA GLU A 138 -7.90 -19.49 18.33
C GLU A 138 -6.81 -18.41 18.15
N GLY A 139 -7.17 -17.13 18.42
CA GLY A 139 -6.27 -15.99 18.28
C GLY A 139 -6.01 -15.54 16.85
N ARG A 140 -6.85 -15.96 15.89
CA ARG A 140 -6.79 -15.57 14.47
C ARG A 140 -8.09 -14.93 14.04
N LEU A 141 -8.00 -13.91 13.19
CA LEU A 141 -9.18 -13.25 12.62
C LEU A 141 -9.93 -14.25 11.75
N ALA A 142 -11.16 -14.60 12.14
CA ALA A 142 -12.02 -15.52 11.39
C ALA A 142 -12.98 -14.80 10.46
N GLU A 143 -13.54 -13.67 10.91
CA GLU A 143 -14.44 -12.83 10.12
C GLU A 143 -14.22 -11.35 10.44
N GLU A 144 -14.48 -10.51 9.44
CA GLU A 144 -14.52 -9.06 9.53
C GLU A 144 -15.73 -8.57 8.74
N GLU A 145 -16.53 -7.73 9.35
CA GLU A 145 -17.71 -7.13 8.75
C GLU A 145 -17.60 -5.61 8.84
N GLU A 146 -17.95 -4.91 7.76
CA GLU A 146 -18.02 -3.46 7.69
C GLU A 146 -19.44 -3.02 7.40
N TYR A 147 -19.90 -1.98 8.10
CA TYR A 147 -21.27 -1.46 8.04
C TYR A 147 -21.26 0.03 7.71
N SER A 148 -22.34 0.50 7.06
CA SER A 148 -22.61 1.93 6.89
C SER A 148 -23.23 2.53 8.16
N ASP A 149 -23.39 3.86 8.15
CA ASP A 149 -24.11 4.64 9.17
C ASP A 149 -25.62 4.30 9.26
N THR A 150 -26.15 3.56 8.29
CA THR A 150 -27.53 3.04 8.27
C THR A 150 -27.61 1.58 8.69
N ASP A 151 -26.55 1.02 9.32
CA ASP A 151 -26.43 -0.39 9.70
C ASP A 151 -26.52 -1.37 8.51
N GLU A 152 -26.25 -0.92 7.30
CA GLU A 152 -26.21 -1.80 6.12
C GLU A 152 -24.82 -2.42 5.97
N LEU A 153 -24.78 -3.74 5.81
CA LEU A 153 -23.53 -4.47 5.55
C LEU A 153 -22.89 -4.00 4.23
N GLN A 154 -21.67 -3.48 4.30
CA GLN A 154 -20.89 -3.03 3.15
C GLN A 154 -19.91 -4.09 2.67
N SER A 155 -19.29 -4.80 3.61
CA SER A 155 -18.39 -5.91 3.29
C SER A 155 -18.41 -6.99 4.36
N HIS A 156 -18.20 -8.24 3.94
CA HIS A 156 -17.94 -9.37 4.85
C HIS A 156 -16.75 -10.16 4.33
N LYS A 157 -15.72 -10.27 5.15
CA LYS A 157 -14.52 -11.07 4.89
C LYS A 157 -14.50 -12.27 5.82
N SER A 158 -14.21 -13.45 5.27
CA SER A 158 -13.98 -14.66 6.07
C SER A 158 -12.63 -15.27 5.72
N TYR A 159 -11.95 -15.78 6.75
CA TYR A 159 -10.56 -16.23 6.66
C TYR A 159 -10.44 -17.70 7.10
N GLN A 160 -9.65 -18.48 6.38
CA GLN A 160 -9.36 -19.87 6.72
C GLN A 160 -7.85 -20.10 6.79
N TYR A 161 -7.43 -20.84 7.79
CA TYR A 161 -6.03 -21.09 8.07
C TYR A 161 -5.71 -22.59 8.02
N ASP A 162 -4.48 -22.93 7.66
CA ASP A 162 -3.99 -24.30 7.73
C ASP A 162 -3.57 -24.67 9.16
N GLY A 163 -3.19 -25.95 9.34
CA GLY A 163 -2.73 -26.46 10.64
C GLY A 163 -1.44 -25.81 11.18
N GLN A 164 -0.76 -24.99 10.37
CA GLN A 164 0.41 -24.20 10.77
C GLN A 164 0.04 -22.73 11.06
N GLY A 165 -1.24 -22.37 10.92
CA GLY A 165 -1.74 -21.03 11.15
C GLY A 165 -1.52 -20.05 10.00
N ARG A 166 -1.22 -20.54 8.80
CA ARG A 166 -1.05 -19.68 7.62
C ARG A 166 -2.39 -19.52 6.91
N LEU A 167 -2.69 -18.31 6.45
CA LEU A 167 -3.91 -18.02 5.69
C LEU A 167 -3.91 -18.82 4.39
N VAL A 168 -4.92 -19.68 4.17
CA VAL A 168 -5.03 -20.46 2.93
C VAL A 168 -6.22 -20.04 2.07
N ARG A 169 -7.20 -19.34 2.64
CA ARG A 169 -8.35 -18.86 1.91
C ARG A 169 -8.92 -17.60 2.55
N MET A 170 -9.32 -16.66 1.73
CA MET A 170 -10.13 -15.49 2.09
C MET A 170 -11.33 -15.41 1.15
N VAL A 171 -12.49 -15.12 1.68
CA VAL A 171 -13.70 -14.81 0.89
C VAL A 171 -14.16 -13.43 1.26
N LEU A 172 -14.30 -12.56 0.26
CA LEU A 172 -14.89 -11.23 0.37
C LEU A 172 -16.26 -11.25 -0.28
N LEU A 173 -17.26 -10.80 0.45
CA LEU A 173 -18.62 -10.54 -0.03
C LEU A 173 -18.89 -9.04 0.08
N GLU A 174 -19.34 -8.44 -1.02
CA GLU A 174 -19.70 -7.02 -1.10
C GLU A 174 -21.11 -6.91 -1.67
N PRO A 175 -22.13 -6.68 -0.80
CA PRO A 175 -23.49 -6.41 -1.27
C PRO A 175 -23.52 -5.14 -2.12
N GLU A 176 -24.21 -5.18 -3.26
CA GLU A 176 -24.45 -3.97 -4.06
C GLU A 176 -25.59 -3.18 -3.44
N PRO A 177 -25.41 -1.88 -3.14
CA PRO A 177 -26.49 -1.03 -2.68
C PRO A 177 -27.69 -1.06 -3.64
N GLU A 178 -28.89 -1.12 -3.08
CA GLU A 178 -30.16 -1.15 -3.84
C GLU A 178 -30.33 -2.35 -4.81
N SER A 179 -29.46 -3.34 -4.76
CA SER A 179 -29.45 -4.54 -5.58
C SER A 179 -29.61 -5.81 -4.72
N SER A 180 -30.16 -6.86 -5.30
CA SER A 180 -30.12 -8.20 -4.69
C SER A 180 -28.83 -8.96 -5.03
N VAL A 181 -27.91 -8.31 -5.69
CA VAL A 181 -26.62 -8.89 -6.11
C VAL A 181 -25.60 -8.69 -5.01
N THR A 182 -24.81 -9.70 -4.75
CA THR A 182 -23.65 -9.64 -3.86
C THR A 182 -22.43 -10.06 -4.68
N ASN A 183 -21.45 -9.18 -4.81
CA ASN A 183 -20.17 -9.53 -5.40
C ASN A 183 -19.42 -10.47 -4.46
N LYS A 184 -18.78 -11.48 -5.03
CA LYS A 184 -17.94 -12.42 -4.28
C LYS A 184 -16.59 -12.54 -4.93
N THR A 185 -15.55 -12.33 -4.14
CA THR A 185 -14.16 -12.63 -4.51
C THR A 185 -13.61 -13.68 -3.54
N THR A 186 -12.99 -14.72 -4.08
CA THR A 186 -12.30 -15.73 -3.27
C THR A 186 -10.83 -15.75 -3.63
N GLU A 187 -9.97 -15.64 -2.64
CA GLU A 187 -8.54 -15.85 -2.78
C GLU A 187 -8.13 -17.15 -2.13
N VAL A 188 -7.29 -17.93 -2.82
CA VAL A 188 -6.73 -19.20 -2.33
C VAL A 188 -5.22 -19.14 -2.43
N LEU A 189 -4.54 -19.47 -1.33
CA LEU A 189 -3.09 -19.45 -1.19
C LEU A 189 -2.57 -20.88 -1.02
N THR A 190 -1.58 -21.24 -1.83
CA THR A 190 -0.85 -22.51 -1.71
C THR A 190 0.58 -22.23 -1.30
N TYR A 191 1.05 -22.94 -0.29
CA TYR A 191 2.39 -22.73 0.28
C TYR A 191 3.32 -23.88 -0.06
N GLY A 192 4.54 -23.52 -0.43
CA GLY A 192 5.67 -24.39 -0.48
C GLY A 192 6.62 -24.21 0.71
N PRO A 193 7.84 -24.80 0.62
CA PRO A 193 8.81 -24.71 1.71
C PRO A 193 9.32 -23.29 2.01
N GLN A 194 9.28 -22.39 1.02
CA GLN A 194 9.91 -21.06 1.10
C GLN A 194 8.86 -19.92 1.19
N GLY A 195 7.58 -20.24 1.08
CA GLY A 195 6.51 -19.24 1.14
C GLY A 195 5.32 -19.58 0.25
N VAL A 196 4.54 -18.56 -0.15
CA VAL A 196 3.42 -18.73 -1.07
C VAL A 196 3.95 -19.08 -2.46
N GLU A 197 3.63 -20.26 -2.97
CA GLU A 197 3.96 -20.69 -4.33
C GLU A 197 2.87 -20.33 -5.35
N MET A 198 1.61 -20.24 -4.89
CA MET A 198 0.49 -19.90 -5.76
C MET A 198 -0.58 -19.11 -5.00
N GLN A 199 -1.12 -18.10 -5.67
CA GLN A 199 -2.29 -17.33 -5.26
C GLN A 199 -3.29 -17.35 -6.41
N GLU A 200 -4.53 -17.72 -6.14
CA GLU A 200 -5.60 -17.79 -7.11
C GLU A 200 -6.78 -16.94 -6.66
N THR A 201 -7.30 -16.12 -7.57
CA THR A 201 -8.46 -15.27 -7.33
C THR A 201 -9.63 -15.78 -8.19
N TYR A 202 -10.77 -15.99 -7.57
CA TYR A 202 -11.99 -16.48 -8.20
C TYR A 202 -13.11 -15.44 -8.05
N ASN A 203 -13.97 -15.35 -9.06
CA ASN A 203 -15.16 -14.50 -9.05
C ASN A 203 -16.36 -15.20 -8.37
N ILE A 204 -17.52 -14.51 -8.39
CA ILE A 204 -18.78 -15.01 -7.79
C ILE A 204 -19.25 -16.36 -8.36
N SER A 205 -18.89 -16.68 -9.59
CA SER A 205 -19.22 -17.96 -10.24
C SER A 205 -18.19 -19.05 -9.98
N ASP A 206 -17.27 -18.85 -9.03
CA ASP A 206 -16.12 -19.70 -8.75
C ASP A 206 -15.22 -19.96 -9.97
N GLN A 207 -15.21 -19.01 -10.93
CA GLN A 207 -14.30 -19.04 -12.09
C GLN A 207 -12.98 -18.35 -11.73
N LEU A 208 -11.88 -18.98 -12.10
CA LEU A 208 -10.55 -18.42 -11.93
C LEU A 208 -10.41 -17.14 -12.79
N VAL A 209 -10.08 -16.03 -12.13
CA VAL A 209 -9.87 -14.71 -12.76
C VAL A 209 -8.40 -14.41 -12.91
N VAL A 210 -7.62 -14.63 -11.85
CA VAL A 210 -6.17 -14.38 -11.84
C VAL A 210 -5.46 -15.51 -11.11
N ARG A 211 -4.35 -15.94 -11.68
CA ARG A 211 -3.41 -16.85 -11.02
C ARG A 211 -2.04 -16.22 -10.96
N ARG A 212 -1.44 -16.19 -9.76
CA ARG A 212 -0.06 -15.79 -9.53
C ARG A 212 0.74 -16.99 -9.06
N ARG A 213 1.92 -17.21 -9.65
CA ARG A 213 2.86 -18.24 -9.20
C ARG A 213 4.17 -17.57 -8.84
N PHE A 214 4.81 -18.07 -7.80
CA PHE A 214 6.05 -17.52 -7.28
C PHE A 214 7.10 -18.64 -7.21
N THR A 215 8.32 -18.32 -7.60
CA THR A 215 9.49 -19.17 -7.38
C THR A 215 10.50 -18.43 -6.52
N TYR A 216 11.33 -19.19 -5.84
CA TYR A 216 12.28 -18.66 -4.87
C TYR A 216 13.67 -19.23 -5.15
N ASP A 217 14.70 -18.42 -4.89
CA ASP A 217 16.07 -18.86 -4.95
C ASP A 217 16.47 -19.70 -3.71
N ALA A 218 17.71 -20.17 -3.69
CA ALA A 218 18.21 -20.99 -2.58
C ALA A 218 18.26 -20.25 -1.23
N GLN A 219 18.20 -18.93 -1.24
CA GLN A 219 18.14 -18.07 -0.05
C GLN A 219 16.70 -17.74 0.39
N GLY A 220 15.67 -18.25 -0.31
CA GLY A 220 14.27 -17.99 -0.03
C GLY A 220 13.78 -16.64 -0.53
N ARG A 221 14.54 -15.96 -1.39
CA ARG A 221 14.12 -14.70 -2.01
C ARG A 221 13.34 -15.01 -3.28
N ARG A 222 12.34 -14.17 -3.60
CA ARG A 222 11.52 -14.34 -4.82
C ARG A 222 12.40 -14.22 -6.09
N GLU A 223 12.57 -15.30 -6.83
CA GLU A 223 13.32 -15.33 -8.08
C GLU A 223 12.45 -14.94 -9.27
N ALA A 224 11.20 -15.40 -9.29
CA ALA A 224 10.24 -15.03 -10.33
C ALA A 224 8.80 -15.00 -9.80
N ALA A 225 7.96 -14.24 -10.50
CA ALA A 225 6.51 -14.28 -10.37
C ALA A 225 5.85 -14.33 -11.74
N THR A 226 4.82 -15.17 -11.92
CA THR A 226 3.98 -15.13 -13.11
C THR A 226 2.57 -14.71 -12.72
N ILE A 227 1.95 -13.85 -13.52
CA ILE A 227 0.59 -13.34 -13.36
C ILE A 227 -0.16 -13.67 -14.63
N GLU A 228 -1.22 -14.48 -14.50
CA GLU A 228 -2.02 -14.96 -15.62
C GLU A 228 -3.50 -14.69 -15.38
N SER A 229 -4.16 -14.11 -16.36
CA SER A 229 -5.60 -13.93 -16.45
C SER A 229 -6.11 -14.40 -17.81
N ALA A 230 -7.41 -14.28 -18.06
CA ALA A 230 -8.01 -14.62 -19.35
C ALA A 230 -7.42 -13.80 -20.52
N SER A 231 -7.01 -12.55 -20.26
CA SER A 231 -6.57 -11.58 -21.29
C SER A 231 -5.11 -11.17 -21.19
N SER A 232 -4.42 -11.53 -20.12
CA SER A 232 -3.05 -11.06 -19.89
C SER A 232 -2.14 -12.13 -19.28
N PHE A 233 -0.87 -12.02 -19.61
CA PHE A 233 0.20 -12.80 -19.01
C PHE A 233 1.42 -11.89 -18.83
N PHE A 234 1.96 -11.88 -17.61
CA PHE A 234 3.20 -11.20 -17.28
C PHE A 234 4.08 -12.13 -16.43
N LYS A 235 5.36 -12.05 -16.66
CA LYS A 235 6.38 -12.72 -15.85
C LYS A 235 7.34 -11.68 -15.32
N HIS A 236 7.56 -11.68 -14.01
CA HIS A 236 8.60 -10.88 -13.37
C HIS A 236 9.79 -11.73 -13.03
N LEU A 237 10.98 -11.19 -13.26
CA LEU A 237 12.26 -11.76 -12.83
C LEU A 237 12.96 -10.77 -11.93
N TYR A 238 13.42 -11.24 -10.77
CA TYR A 238 14.05 -10.40 -9.75
C TYR A 238 15.55 -10.71 -9.65
N GLY A 239 16.35 -9.65 -9.61
CA GLY A 239 17.79 -9.71 -9.38
C GLY A 239 18.17 -9.06 -8.04
N TYR A 240 19.13 -9.62 -7.35
CA TYR A 240 19.55 -9.18 -6.03
C TYR A 240 21.05 -8.90 -5.99
N ASP A 241 21.43 -7.93 -5.15
CA ASP A 241 22.83 -7.70 -4.84
C ASP A 241 23.37 -8.71 -3.80
N GLU A 242 24.64 -8.59 -3.45
CA GLU A 242 25.32 -9.44 -2.48
C GLU A 242 24.75 -9.34 -1.06
N ASN A 243 24.07 -8.23 -0.75
CA ASN A 243 23.39 -8.00 0.53
C ASN A 243 21.93 -8.49 0.54
N GLY A 244 21.45 -9.08 -0.58
CA GLY A 244 20.09 -9.59 -0.72
C GLY A 244 19.04 -8.52 -1.03
N ARG A 245 19.44 -7.31 -1.42
CA ARG A 245 18.53 -6.22 -1.79
C ARG A 245 18.15 -6.36 -3.25
N CYS A 246 16.86 -6.19 -3.58
CA CYS A 246 16.38 -6.26 -4.96
C CYS A 246 16.88 -5.06 -5.76
N ILE A 247 17.73 -5.32 -6.76
CA ILE A 247 18.32 -4.29 -7.63
C ILE A 247 17.73 -4.31 -9.03
N LEU A 248 16.98 -5.34 -9.38
CA LEU A 248 16.40 -5.53 -10.72
C LEU A 248 15.02 -6.19 -10.61
N ASP A 249 14.03 -5.64 -11.31
CA ASP A 249 12.74 -6.26 -11.59
C ASP A 249 12.45 -6.07 -13.08
N GLN A 250 12.41 -7.19 -13.81
CA GLN A 250 12.08 -7.21 -15.24
C GLN A 250 10.70 -7.80 -15.43
N MET A 251 9.84 -7.10 -16.15
CA MET A 251 8.54 -7.57 -16.58
C MET A 251 8.61 -8.06 -18.03
N LEU A 252 8.27 -9.32 -18.24
CA LEU A 252 8.31 -10.00 -19.55
C LEU A 252 6.89 -10.38 -19.98
N ASN A 253 6.69 -10.46 -21.30
CA ASN A 253 5.49 -11.04 -21.89
C ASN A 253 5.59 -12.58 -21.96
N ARG A 254 4.60 -13.21 -22.61
CA ARG A 254 4.53 -14.68 -22.78
C ARG A 254 5.67 -15.25 -23.63
N ASP A 255 6.28 -14.46 -24.50
CA ASP A 255 7.38 -14.85 -25.39
C ASP A 255 8.76 -14.56 -24.77
N ASP A 256 8.80 -14.33 -23.46
CA ASP A 256 10.00 -13.95 -22.69
C ASP A 256 10.68 -12.65 -23.19
N VAL A 257 9.92 -11.77 -23.85
CA VAL A 257 10.41 -10.44 -24.24
C VAL A 257 10.25 -9.49 -23.07
N VAL A 258 11.33 -8.81 -22.68
CA VAL A 258 11.30 -7.79 -21.65
C VAL A 258 10.49 -6.59 -22.14
N LEU A 259 9.46 -6.21 -21.41
CA LEU A 259 8.59 -5.06 -21.69
C LEU A 259 9.00 -3.85 -20.86
N ASN A 260 9.25 -4.08 -19.58
CA ASN A 260 9.69 -3.07 -18.63
C ASN A 260 10.80 -3.61 -17.74
N GLU A 261 11.63 -2.70 -17.25
CA GLU A 261 12.70 -3.02 -16.32
C GLU A 261 12.82 -1.90 -15.29
N LYS A 262 12.90 -2.28 -14.02
CA LYS A 262 13.12 -1.38 -12.90
C LYS A 262 14.47 -1.72 -12.29
N ARG A 263 15.36 -0.72 -12.16
CA ARG A 263 16.66 -0.82 -11.50
C ARG A 263 16.68 0.03 -10.25
N THR A 264 17.10 -0.57 -9.15
CA THR A 264 17.17 0.12 -7.85
C THR A 264 18.61 0.22 -7.38
N ALA A 265 19.03 1.40 -6.98
CA ALA A 265 20.35 1.66 -6.39
C ALA A 265 20.20 2.02 -4.90
N TYR A 266 21.17 1.57 -4.12
CA TYR A 266 21.23 1.79 -2.67
C TYR A 266 22.54 2.48 -2.29
N ASP A 267 22.52 3.28 -1.21
CA ASP A 267 23.72 3.82 -0.61
C ASP A 267 24.46 2.79 0.27
N ALA A 268 25.55 3.24 0.89
CA ALA A 268 26.36 2.39 1.78
C ALA A 268 25.62 1.95 3.05
N GLU A 269 24.64 2.72 3.48
CA GLU A 269 23.76 2.44 4.62
C GLU A 269 22.59 1.51 4.26
N GLY A 270 22.44 1.15 2.98
CA GLY A 270 21.39 0.28 2.48
C GLY A 270 20.06 0.99 2.20
N ARG A 271 20.05 2.32 2.16
CA ARG A 271 18.86 3.12 1.84
C ARG A 271 18.72 3.25 0.33
N GLU A 272 17.48 3.16 -0.17
CA GLU A 272 17.18 3.39 -1.59
C GLU A 272 17.45 4.85 -1.97
N ILE A 273 18.33 5.06 -2.94
CA ILE A 273 18.70 6.40 -3.43
C ILE A 273 18.23 6.67 -4.85
N ARG A 274 17.98 5.64 -5.64
CA ARG A 274 17.53 5.78 -7.02
C ARG A 274 16.78 4.57 -7.53
N ILE A 275 15.72 4.82 -8.28
CA ILE A 275 14.99 3.84 -9.08
C ILE A 275 14.92 4.38 -10.50
N ASP A 276 15.39 3.61 -11.46
CA ASP A 276 15.24 3.88 -12.89
C ASP A 276 14.24 2.91 -13.50
N VAL A 277 13.28 3.44 -14.26
CA VAL A 277 12.26 2.67 -14.97
C VAL A 277 12.50 2.77 -16.46
N TYR A 278 12.66 1.62 -17.09
CA TYR A 278 12.85 1.48 -18.52
C TYR A 278 11.63 0.80 -19.14
N SER A 279 11.26 1.23 -20.34
CA SER A 279 10.22 0.57 -21.14
C SER A 279 10.79 0.22 -22.50
N LYS A 280 10.32 -0.91 -23.08
CA LYS A 280 10.69 -1.30 -24.44
C LYS A 280 10.17 -0.30 -25.45
N ASN A 281 11.03 0.11 -26.39
CA ASN A 281 10.66 0.97 -27.50
C ASN A 281 9.79 0.17 -28.51
N ILE A 282 8.47 0.27 -28.36
CA ILE A 282 7.52 -0.39 -29.26
C ILE A 282 7.23 0.42 -30.53
N VAL A 283 7.57 1.72 -30.55
CA VAL A 283 7.26 2.61 -31.69
C VAL A 283 8.21 2.33 -32.86
N ASP A 284 9.51 2.21 -32.58
CA ASP A 284 10.54 1.99 -33.61
C ASP A 284 10.79 0.52 -33.87
N GLN A 285 10.05 -0.40 -33.22
CA GLN A 285 10.22 -1.85 -33.32
C GLN A 285 11.67 -2.31 -33.08
N THR A 286 12.40 -1.58 -32.24
CA THR A 286 13.75 -1.94 -31.79
C THR A 286 13.69 -2.73 -30.48
N ASP A 287 14.77 -3.49 -30.19
CA ASP A 287 14.90 -4.14 -28.88
C ASP A 287 15.49 -3.21 -27.80
N GLU A 288 15.51 -1.90 -28.06
CA GLU A 288 16.05 -0.89 -27.15
C GLU A 288 15.13 -0.66 -25.98
N MET A 289 15.70 -0.65 -24.76
CA MET A 289 15.02 -0.25 -23.53
C MET A 289 15.29 1.23 -23.29
N LEU A 290 14.21 2.03 -23.26
CA LEU A 290 14.28 3.47 -23.05
C LEU A 290 14.03 3.81 -21.59
N LEU A 291 14.91 4.62 -20.99
CA LEU A 291 14.63 5.22 -19.69
C LEU A 291 13.44 6.17 -19.84
N ILE A 292 12.38 5.91 -19.09
CA ILE A 292 11.13 6.69 -19.11
C ILE A 292 10.95 7.51 -17.83
N GLU A 293 11.42 6.99 -16.70
CA GLU A 293 11.30 7.63 -15.38
C GLU A 293 12.51 7.32 -14.51
N SER A 294 12.86 8.27 -13.67
CA SER A 294 13.85 8.09 -12.60
C SER A 294 13.33 8.71 -11.32
N TYR A 295 13.41 7.96 -10.23
CA TYR A 295 13.07 8.42 -8.88
C TYR A 295 14.36 8.53 -8.08
N THR A 296 14.62 9.69 -7.48
CA THR A 296 15.79 9.91 -6.62
C THR A 296 15.35 10.25 -5.21
N THR A 297 16.04 9.68 -4.23
CA THR A 297 15.80 9.96 -2.81
C THR A 297 17.06 10.53 -2.19
N GLU A 298 16.97 11.74 -1.63
CA GLU A 298 18.06 12.43 -0.96
C GLU A 298 17.80 12.46 0.55
N TYR A 299 18.81 12.12 1.35
CA TYR A 299 18.75 12.13 2.80
C TYR A 299 19.66 13.21 3.35
N GLN A 300 19.14 14.10 4.19
CA GLN A 300 19.86 15.23 4.77
C GLN A 300 19.67 15.30 6.27
N ASP A 301 20.72 15.59 7.03
CA ASP A 301 20.62 15.97 8.44
C ASP A 301 20.25 17.46 8.53
N ILE A 302 19.21 17.81 9.30
CA ILE A 302 18.68 19.17 9.51
C ILE A 302 18.66 19.57 10.98
#